data_bbad582a71f1ddadf07e2cc360b09a39
#
_entry.id   bbad582a71f1ddadf07e2cc360b09a39
#
_cell.length_a   1.000
_cell.length_b   1.000
_cell.length_c   1.000
_cell.angle_alpha   90.00
_cell.angle_beta   90.00
_cell.angle_gamma   90.00
#
_symmetry.space_group_name_H-M   'P 1'
#
loop_
_entity.id
_entity.type
_entity.pdbx_description
1 polymer ?
#
loop_
_entity_poly.entity_id
_entity_poly.type
_entity_poly.pdbx_seq_one_letter_code
_entity_poly.pdbx_strand_id
1 'polypeptide(L)'
;MKKKKGIFSNIGLKILSVALAISLWFFVTYQGQSEMAIDAHLEFKNVPEGLEILRQDIKKVSLNIRGHERLLNALMPTDARVVIDMSDAKKGEAVYYFDKDNVIIPRTIKVQRIEPVSIRVTMDKSISKTVPVRVAVVGTPEKGYRVKSIVVNPSSVTIEGAKTELARIAFLRTEHIDITGIDADVVQNAKLHTGGMNIRTNIAEVTVTIRITNR
;
A
#
# COMPACT_ATOMS: atom_id res chain seq x y z
N MET A 1 -51.35 55.07 -33.92
CA MET A 1 -50.09 55.57 -33.32
C MET A 1 -49.48 54.46 -32.44
N LYS A 2 -48.42 53.76 -32.90
CA LYS A 2 -47.69 52.76 -32.10
C LYS A 2 -46.66 53.51 -31.22
N LYS A 3 -46.89 53.55 -29.87
CA LYS A 3 -45.89 54.02 -28.91
C LYS A 3 -44.66 53.16 -29.01
N LYS A 4 -43.52 53.76 -29.48
CA LYS A 4 -42.21 53.13 -29.34
C LYS A 4 -41.90 53.01 -27.85
N LYS A 5 -41.97 51.76 -27.29
CA LYS A 5 -41.45 51.45 -25.94
C LYS A 5 -39.94 51.70 -25.94
N GLY A 6 -39.53 52.80 -25.28
CA GLY A 6 -38.13 53.13 -25.14
C GLY A 6 -37.32 52.04 -24.41
N ILE A 7 -36.02 51.99 -24.69
CA ILE A 7 -35.08 51.04 -24.08
C ILE A 7 -35.12 51.05 -22.54
N PHE A 8 -35.57 52.17 -21.93
CA PHE A 8 -35.74 52.36 -20.48
C PHE A 8 -37.15 51.95 -19.93
N SER A 9 -38.05 51.42 -20.79
CA SER A 9 -39.30 50.91 -20.27
C SER A 9 -39.08 49.62 -19.46
N ASN A 10 -39.64 49.54 -18.27
CA ASN A 10 -39.56 48.40 -17.32
C ASN A 10 -38.12 48.13 -16.76
N ILE A 11 -37.40 49.18 -16.42
CA ILE A 11 -36.02 49.11 -15.91
C ILE A 11 -35.93 48.21 -14.64
N GLY A 12 -36.94 48.22 -13.79
CA GLY A 12 -37.04 47.34 -12.63
C GLY A 12 -37.04 45.84 -12.96
N LEU A 13 -37.79 45.47 -14.02
CA LEU A 13 -37.83 44.07 -14.50
C LEU A 13 -36.49 43.65 -15.12
N LYS A 14 -35.77 44.56 -15.77
CA LYS A 14 -34.43 44.30 -16.34
C LYS A 14 -33.40 44.11 -15.25
N ILE A 15 -33.40 44.98 -14.21
CA ILE A 15 -32.51 44.83 -13.06
C ILE A 15 -32.80 43.50 -12.35
N LEU A 16 -34.07 43.14 -12.14
CA LEU A 16 -34.44 41.89 -11.52
C LEU A 16 -33.97 40.69 -12.34
N SER A 17 -34.12 40.71 -13.68
CA SER A 17 -33.64 39.62 -14.53
C SER A 17 -32.14 39.46 -14.52
N VAL A 18 -31.38 40.54 -14.46
CA VAL A 18 -29.91 40.53 -14.35
C VAL A 18 -29.50 39.97 -12.98
N ALA A 19 -30.16 40.44 -11.90
CA ALA A 19 -29.89 39.93 -10.56
C ALA A 19 -30.19 38.42 -10.45
N LEU A 20 -31.27 37.96 -11.07
CA LEU A 20 -31.65 36.53 -11.09
C LEU A 20 -30.64 35.71 -11.91
N ALA A 21 -30.17 36.24 -13.06
CA ALA A 21 -29.17 35.60 -13.88
C ALA A 21 -27.82 35.47 -13.13
N ILE A 22 -27.39 36.51 -12.42
CA ILE A 22 -26.17 36.50 -11.58
C ILE A 22 -26.33 35.47 -10.45
N SER A 23 -27.48 35.47 -9.77
CA SER A 23 -27.77 34.49 -8.70
C SER A 23 -27.73 33.06 -9.20
N LEU A 24 -28.37 32.79 -10.35
CA LEU A 24 -28.34 31.46 -10.98
C LEU A 24 -26.93 31.08 -11.41
N TRP A 25 -26.15 32.01 -11.99
CA TRP A 25 -24.77 31.77 -12.36
C TRP A 25 -23.90 31.42 -11.16
N PHE A 26 -24.05 32.16 -10.06
CA PHE A 26 -23.37 31.87 -8.79
C PHE A 26 -23.76 30.49 -8.25
N PHE A 27 -25.05 30.18 -8.24
CA PHE A 27 -25.59 28.89 -7.78
C PHE A 27 -25.03 27.70 -8.57
N VAL A 28 -25.05 27.80 -9.90
CA VAL A 28 -24.53 26.74 -10.79
C VAL A 28 -23.00 26.59 -10.66
N THR A 29 -22.27 27.69 -10.54
CA THR A 29 -20.80 27.67 -10.41
C THR A 29 -20.39 27.10 -9.06
N TYR A 30 -21.19 27.30 -8.01
CA TYR A 30 -20.89 26.79 -6.66
C TYR A 30 -21.22 25.29 -6.49
N GLN A 31 -22.16 24.76 -7.24
CA GLN A 31 -22.59 23.35 -7.13
C GLN A 31 -21.60 22.32 -7.74
N GLY A 32 -20.58 22.76 -8.45
CA GLY A 32 -19.66 21.85 -9.17
C GLY A 32 -18.53 21.24 -8.36
N GLN A 33 -18.42 21.53 -7.05
CA GLN A 33 -17.34 21.01 -6.22
C GLN A 33 -17.88 20.08 -5.13
N SER A 34 -17.44 18.83 -5.16
CA SER A 34 -17.72 17.82 -4.14
C SER A 34 -16.50 17.62 -3.24
N GLU A 35 -16.75 17.15 -2.04
CA GLU A 35 -15.73 16.71 -1.09
C GLU A 35 -15.86 15.20 -0.90
N MET A 36 -14.73 14.51 -0.83
CA MET A 36 -14.66 13.08 -0.65
C MET A 36 -13.47 12.72 0.24
N ALA A 37 -13.64 11.71 1.09
CA ALA A 37 -12.52 11.12 1.83
C ALA A 37 -12.01 9.89 1.08
N ILE A 38 -10.70 9.81 0.90
CA ILE A 38 -10.02 8.66 0.28
C ILE A 38 -8.85 8.19 1.14
N ASP A 39 -8.56 6.90 1.09
CA ASP A 39 -7.37 6.32 1.71
C ASP A 39 -6.18 6.42 0.76
N ALA A 40 -5.11 7.10 1.18
CA ALA A 40 -3.84 7.17 0.48
C ALA A 40 -2.82 6.24 1.13
N HIS A 41 -1.99 5.60 0.29
CA HIS A 41 -0.89 4.77 0.74
C HIS A 41 0.31 5.63 1.14
N LEU A 42 1.05 5.15 2.14
CA LEU A 42 2.31 5.76 2.57
C LEU A 42 3.46 5.22 1.72
N GLU A 43 4.31 6.12 1.22
CA GLU A 43 5.54 5.83 0.51
C GLU A 43 6.71 6.49 1.25
N PHE A 44 7.70 5.69 1.65
CA PHE A 44 8.90 6.20 2.29
C PHE A 44 10.01 6.34 1.27
N LYS A 45 10.63 7.52 1.19
CA LYS A 45 11.73 7.81 0.28
C LYS A 45 13.00 8.15 1.05
N ASN A 46 14.14 7.99 0.38
CA ASN A 46 15.45 8.38 0.89
C ASN A 46 15.77 7.74 2.26
N VAL A 47 15.35 6.48 2.48
CA VAL A 47 15.75 5.75 3.69
C VAL A 47 17.27 5.65 3.71
N PRO A 48 17.96 6.12 4.77
CA PRO A 48 19.42 6.10 4.83
C PRO A 48 19.97 4.67 4.75
N GLU A 49 21.10 4.50 4.06
CA GLU A 49 21.79 3.21 4.00
C GLU A 49 22.11 2.66 5.40
N GLY A 50 21.92 1.36 5.58
CA GLY A 50 22.11 0.69 6.87
C GLY A 50 21.00 0.90 7.89
N LEU A 51 19.89 1.56 7.52
CA LEU A 51 18.66 1.63 8.31
C LEU A 51 17.51 0.94 7.61
N GLU A 52 16.57 0.45 8.41
CA GLU A 52 15.36 -0.23 7.95
C GLU A 52 14.16 0.18 8.83
N ILE A 53 12.99 0.24 8.23
CA ILE A 53 11.74 0.52 8.95
C ILE A 53 11.36 -0.75 9.73
N LEU A 54 11.46 -0.69 11.05
CA LEU A 54 11.07 -1.78 11.93
C LEU A 54 9.56 -1.78 12.17
N ARG A 55 8.97 -0.62 12.39
CA ARG A 55 7.54 -0.46 12.70
C ARG A 55 7.03 0.91 12.27
N GLN A 56 5.78 0.93 11.88
CA GLN A 56 4.97 2.14 11.67
C GLN A 56 3.62 1.94 12.34
N ASP A 57 3.07 2.98 12.95
CA ASP A 57 1.80 2.92 13.69
C ASP A 57 0.58 2.95 12.77
N ILE A 58 0.71 3.52 11.56
CA ILE A 58 -0.34 3.57 10.55
C ILE A 58 0.17 3.09 9.19
N LYS A 59 -0.72 2.49 8.40
CA LYS A 59 -0.41 2.01 7.04
C LYS A 59 -1.07 2.84 5.94
N LYS A 60 -2.10 3.61 6.29
CA LYS A 60 -2.87 4.44 5.38
C LYS A 60 -3.19 5.76 6.05
N VAL A 61 -3.36 6.78 5.23
CA VAL A 61 -3.76 8.13 5.66
C VAL A 61 -5.04 8.48 4.92
N SER A 62 -6.04 8.98 5.64
CA SER A 62 -7.27 9.49 5.05
C SER A 62 -7.06 10.92 4.59
N LEU A 63 -7.35 11.18 3.33
CA LEU A 63 -7.27 12.50 2.71
C LEU A 63 -8.69 12.99 2.43
N ASN A 64 -9.06 14.11 3.03
CA ASN A 64 -10.24 14.86 2.62
C ASN A 64 -9.87 15.71 1.40
N ILE A 65 -10.43 15.37 0.26
CA ILE A 65 -10.14 16.00 -1.03
C ILE A 65 -11.36 16.73 -1.58
N ARG A 66 -11.10 17.81 -2.32
CA ARG A 66 -12.14 18.62 -2.98
C ARG A 66 -11.83 18.77 -4.47
N GLY A 67 -12.83 18.58 -5.29
CA GLY A 67 -12.69 18.68 -6.73
C GLY A 67 -14.03 18.53 -7.46
N HIS A 68 -13.98 18.53 -8.79
CA HIS A 68 -15.17 18.20 -9.59
C HIS A 68 -15.58 16.74 -9.35
N GLU A 69 -16.86 16.51 -9.14
CA GLU A 69 -17.44 15.19 -8.81
C GLU A 69 -16.99 14.09 -9.78
N ARG A 70 -16.97 14.36 -11.09
CA ARG A 70 -16.51 13.41 -12.11
C ARG A 70 -15.05 12.99 -11.92
N LEU A 71 -14.18 13.93 -11.50
CA LEU A 71 -12.76 13.65 -11.28
C LEU A 71 -12.54 12.87 -9.98
N LEU A 72 -13.33 13.19 -8.93
CA LEU A 72 -13.28 12.46 -7.67
C LEU A 72 -13.72 11.01 -7.84
N ASN A 73 -14.82 10.79 -8.57
CA ASN A 73 -15.35 9.44 -8.84
C ASN A 73 -14.45 8.59 -9.76
N ALA A 74 -13.60 9.22 -10.57
CA ALA A 74 -12.63 8.54 -11.44
C ALA A 74 -11.29 8.24 -10.74
N LEU A 75 -11.07 8.77 -9.52
CA LEU A 75 -9.81 8.62 -8.80
C LEU A 75 -9.66 7.20 -8.26
N MET A 76 -8.57 6.55 -8.62
CA MET A 76 -8.21 5.25 -8.06
C MET A 76 -7.39 5.41 -6.76
N PRO A 77 -7.47 4.46 -5.83
CA PRO A 77 -6.65 4.49 -4.60
C PRO A 77 -5.13 4.55 -4.85
N THR A 78 -4.69 4.14 -6.03
CA THR A 78 -3.29 4.20 -6.47
C THR A 78 -2.84 5.58 -6.92
N ASP A 79 -3.79 6.48 -7.25
CA ASP A 79 -3.51 7.82 -7.75
C ASP A 79 -3.19 8.82 -6.62
N ALA A 80 -3.51 8.44 -5.38
CA ALA A 80 -3.23 9.23 -4.19
C ALA A 80 -2.21 8.53 -3.30
N ARG A 81 -1.10 9.19 -3.00
CA ARG A 81 -0.06 8.69 -2.11
C ARG A 81 0.53 9.81 -1.28
N VAL A 82 0.93 9.48 -0.07
CA VAL A 82 1.63 10.39 0.84
C VAL A 82 3.08 9.96 0.93
N VAL A 83 3.99 10.84 0.53
CA VAL A 83 5.42 10.59 0.48
C VAL A 83 6.08 11.18 1.72
N ILE A 84 6.86 10.36 2.42
CA ILE A 84 7.63 10.77 3.59
C ILE A 84 9.11 10.69 3.23
N ASP A 85 9.80 11.82 3.31
CA ASP A 85 11.25 11.86 3.16
C ASP A 85 11.92 11.41 4.46
N MET A 86 12.75 10.38 4.37
CA MET A 86 13.46 9.76 5.48
C MET A 86 14.95 10.09 5.50
N SER A 87 15.41 11.07 4.69
CA SER A 87 16.85 11.40 4.54
C SER A 87 17.56 11.69 5.86
N ASP A 88 16.85 12.33 6.81
CA ASP A 88 17.36 12.65 8.13
C ASP A 88 17.04 11.59 9.20
N ALA A 89 16.49 10.44 8.81
CA ALA A 89 16.09 9.40 9.75
C ALA A 89 17.31 8.84 10.51
N LYS A 90 17.10 8.61 11.80
CA LYS A 90 18.09 7.99 12.69
C LYS A 90 17.49 6.74 13.31
N LYS A 91 18.38 5.85 13.79
CA LYS A 91 17.94 4.69 14.57
C LYS A 91 17.13 5.13 15.78
N GLY A 92 15.99 4.50 16.00
CA GLY A 92 15.06 4.77 17.10
C GLY A 92 13.69 5.21 16.58
N GLU A 93 12.90 5.77 17.47
CA GLU A 93 11.54 6.23 17.18
C GLU A 93 11.58 7.71 16.81
N ALA A 94 10.87 8.07 15.74
CA ALA A 94 10.68 9.45 15.29
C ALA A 94 9.23 9.67 14.83
N VAL A 95 8.76 10.92 14.96
CA VAL A 95 7.44 11.33 14.50
C VAL A 95 7.63 12.22 13.28
N TYR A 96 6.94 11.88 12.18
CA TYR A 96 6.91 12.64 10.94
C TYR A 96 5.54 13.26 10.77
N TYR A 97 5.49 14.57 10.52
CA TYR A 97 4.25 15.31 10.29
C TYR A 97 3.95 15.36 8.80
N PHE A 98 2.68 15.22 8.46
CA PHE A 98 2.23 15.32 7.08
C PHE A 98 1.90 16.78 6.75
N ASP A 99 2.40 17.23 5.60
CA ASP A 99 1.98 18.48 4.98
C ASP A 99 1.31 18.17 3.63
N LYS A 100 0.59 19.13 3.07
CA LYS A 100 -0.06 19.02 1.76
C LYS A 100 0.96 18.77 0.65
N ASP A 101 2.18 19.24 0.79
CA ASP A 101 3.27 19.05 -0.15
C ASP A 101 3.78 17.58 -0.17
N ASN A 102 3.50 16.82 0.89
CA ASN A 102 3.80 15.40 0.95
C ASN A 102 2.79 14.56 0.15
N VAL A 103 1.65 15.14 -0.26
CA VAL A 103 0.59 14.40 -0.96
C VAL A 103 0.77 14.50 -2.47
N ILE A 104 0.95 13.38 -3.11
CA ILE A 104 0.94 13.26 -4.56
C ILE A 104 -0.47 12.89 -5.00
N ILE A 105 -1.14 13.79 -5.69
CA ILE A 105 -2.49 13.65 -6.22
C ILE A 105 -2.60 14.46 -7.54
N PRO A 106 -3.52 14.15 -8.48
CA PRO A 106 -3.75 14.96 -9.66
C PRO A 106 -4.00 16.44 -9.33
N ARG A 107 -3.34 17.35 -10.05
CA ARG A 107 -3.34 18.81 -9.80
C ARG A 107 -4.73 19.47 -9.79
N THR A 108 -5.71 18.83 -10.39
CA THR A 108 -7.10 19.30 -10.45
C THR A 108 -7.88 19.08 -9.15
N ILE A 109 -7.32 18.31 -8.21
CA ILE A 109 -7.91 17.96 -6.93
C ILE A 109 -7.13 18.67 -5.82
N LYS A 110 -7.85 19.25 -4.86
CA LYS A 110 -7.25 19.95 -3.72
C LYS A 110 -7.38 19.14 -2.45
N VAL A 111 -6.28 18.97 -1.73
CA VAL A 111 -6.28 18.36 -0.40
C VAL A 111 -6.76 19.41 0.60
N GLN A 112 -7.85 19.13 1.31
CA GLN A 112 -8.39 19.96 2.37
C GLN A 112 -7.76 19.59 3.72
N ARG A 113 -7.76 18.30 4.04
CA ARG A 113 -7.33 17.78 5.33
C ARG A 113 -6.64 16.42 5.17
N ILE A 114 -5.70 16.16 6.07
CA ILE A 114 -4.95 14.91 6.17
C ILE A 114 -5.18 14.35 7.58
N GLU A 115 -5.61 13.09 7.69
CA GLU A 115 -5.86 12.43 8.96
C GLU A 115 -5.27 11.00 8.98
N PRO A 116 -4.46 10.68 9.98
CA PRO A 116 -3.92 11.53 11.03
C PRO A 116 -2.91 12.55 10.49
N VAL A 117 -2.53 13.55 11.30
CA VAL A 117 -1.60 14.61 10.91
C VAL A 117 -0.12 14.20 11.01
N SER A 118 0.16 13.04 11.58
CA SER A 118 1.52 12.54 11.77
C SER A 118 1.55 11.02 11.83
N ILE A 119 2.74 10.48 11.60
CA ILE A 119 3.05 9.06 11.74
C ILE A 119 4.25 8.87 12.65
N ARG A 120 4.21 7.83 13.45
CA ARG A 120 5.34 7.37 14.26
C ARG A 120 6.02 6.20 13.56
N VAL A 121 7.31 6.37 13.26
CA VAL A 121 8.13 5.37 12.59
C VAL A 121 9.28 4.99 13.50
N THR A 122 9.49 3.69 13.68
CA THR A 122 10.65 3.15 14.39
C THR A 122 11.65 2.62 13.37
N MET A 123 12.87 3.14 13.40
CA MET A 123 13.98 2.71 12.55
C MET A 123 14.95 1.83 13.33
N ASP A 124 15.47 0.79 12.69
CA ASP A 124 16.54 -0.05 13.24
C ASP A 124 17.66 -0.23 12.21
N LYS A 125 18.78 -0.81 12.65
CA LYS A 125 19.88 -1.15 11.75
C LYS A 125 19.44 -2.23 10.78
N SER A 126 19.71 -2.02 9.49
CA SER A 126 19.61 -3.06 8.48
C SER A 126 20.77 -4.03 8.64
N ILE A 127 20.48 -5.32 8.68
CA ILE A 127 21.47 -6.39 8.69
C ILE A 127 21.08 -7.50 7.74
N SER A 128 22.08 -8.29 7.33
CA SER A 128 21.86 -9.55 6.61
C SER A 128 22.08 -10.72 7.55
N LYS A 129 21.27 -11.77 7.41
CA LYS A 129 21.37 -13.02 8.19
C LYS A 129 21.05 -14.21 7.29
N THR A 130 21.89 -15.24 7.35
CA THR A 130 21.59 -16.52 6.69
C THR A 130 20.82 -17.42 7.63
N VAL A 131 19.68 -17.92 7.15
CA VAL A 131 18.79 -18.80 7.90
C VAL A 131 18.46 -20.06 7.09
N PRO A 132 18.27 -21.23 7.76
CA PRO A 132 17.86 -22.45 7.10
C PRO A 132 16.40 -22.35 6.60
N VAL A 133 16.13 -23.07 5.51
CA VAL A 133 14.78 -23.23 4.98
C VAL A 133 14.17 -24.52 5.51
N ARG A 134 12.93 -24.44 6.00
CA ARG A 134 12.13 -25.59 6.42
C ARG A 134 10.93 -25.75 5.51
N VAL A 135 10.79 -26.93 4.95
CA VAL A 135 9.66 -27.26 4.09
C VAL A 135 8.41 -27.48 4.93
N ALA A 136 7.32 -26.84 4.51
CA ALA A 136 6.00 -27.04 5.11
C ALA A 136 5.21 -28.05 4.28
N VAL A 137 5.13 -29.30 4.74
CA VAL A 137 4.39 -30.37 4.09
C VAL A 137 3.05 -30.56 4.78
N VAL A 138 1.99 -30.76 3.99
CA VAL A 138 0.63 -31.08 4.46
C VAL A 138 0.13 -32.34 3.78
N GLY A 139 -0.81 -33.06 4.41
CA GLY A 139 -1.36 -34.29 3.90
C GLY A 139 -0.52 -35.54 4.25
N THR A 140 -0.92 -36.66 3.70
CA THR A 140 -0.26 -37.97 3.86
C THR A 140 -0.15 -38.65 2.50
N PRO A 141 0.98 -39.36 2.23
CA PRO A 141 1.12 -40.14 1.01
C PRO A 141 0.03 -41.21 0.88
N GLU A 142 -0.06 -41.83 -0.32
CA GLU A 142 -0.93 -42.94 -0.59
C GLU A 142 -0.73 -44.08 0.41
N LYS A 143 -1.79 -44.84 0.67
CA LYS A 143 -1.76 -46.00 1.58
C LYS A 143 -0.69 -47.00 1.15
N GLY A 144 0.23 -47.32 2.06
CA GLY A 144 1.39 -48.20 1.77
C GLY A 144 2.67 -47.43 1.44
N TYR A 145 2.62 -46.10 1.33
CA TYR A 145 3.79 -45.26 1.07
C TYR A 145 4.13 -44.38 2.26
N ARG A 146 5.37 -43.93 2.32
CA ARG A 146 5.86 -42.98 3.34
C ARG A 146 6.89 -42.02 2.76
N VAL A 147 7.02 -40.84 3.39
CA VAL A 147 8.11 -39.91 3.08
C VAL A 147 9.43 -40.52 3.56
N LYS A 148 10.36 -40.74 2.63
CA LYS A 148 11.72 -41.21 2.92
C LYS A 148 12.64 -40.04 3.32
N SER A 149 12.60 -38.96 2.55
CA SER A 149 13.41 -37.79 2.79
C SER A 149 12.82 -36.54 2.13
N ILE A 150 13.13 -35.40 2.70
CA ILE A 150 12.79 -34.09 2.14
C ILE A 150 14.10 -33.33 1.99
N VAL A 151 14.40 -32.90 0.77
CA VAL A 151 15.59 -32.12 0.43
C VAL A 151 15.13 -30.79 -0.14
N VAL A 152 15.74 -29.71 0.32
CA VAL A 152 15.48 -28.36 -0.20
C VAL A 152 16.76 -27.76 -0.74
N ASN A 153 16.70 -27.17 -1.90
CA ASN A 153 17.83 -26.52 -2.55
C ASN A 153 17.47 -25.09 -3.00
N PRO A 154 18.15 -24.06 -2.49
CA PRO A 154 19.19 -24.11 -1.45
C PRO A 154 18.61 -24.42 -0.06
N SER A 155 19.38 -25.06 0.82
CA SER A 155 18.99 -25.40 2.19
C SER A 155 18.97 -24.21 3.15
N SER A 156 19.60 -23.11 2.76
CA SER A 156 19.60 -21.85 3.50
C SER A 156 19.52 -20.67 2.56
N VAL A 157 18.97 -19.56 3.03
CA VAL A 157 18.81 -18.31 2.29
C VAL A 157 19.28 -17.13 3.12
N THR A 158 19.77 -16.09 2.46
CA THR A 158 20.13 -14.83 3.10
C THR A 158 18.89 -13.92 3.12
N ILE A 159 18.57 -13.43 4.29
CA ILE A 159 17.49 -12.46 4.53
C ILE A 159 18.10 -11.15 5.00
N GLU A 160 17.47 -10.05 4.62
CA GLU A 160 17.87 -8.69 4.92
C GLU A 160 16.71 -7.91 5.52
N GLY A 161 16.97 -7.10 6.54
CA GLY A 161 15.92 -6.33 7.21
C GLY A 161 16.36 -5.80 8.57
N ALA A 162 15.41 -5.29 9.36
CA ALA A 162 15.65 -4.73 10.67
C ALA A 162 16.28 -5.75 11.63
N LYS A 163 17.37 -5.38 12.31
CA LYS A 163 18.13 -6.26 13.22
C LYS A 163 17.22 -6.92 14.26
N THR A 164 16.34 -6.15 14.88
CA THR A 164 15.44 -6.64 15.93
C THR A 164 14.46 -7.68 15.40
N GLU A 165 14.00 -7.53 14.15
CA GLU A 165 13.11 -8.48 13.50
C GLU A 165 13.85 -9.76 13.10
N LEU A 166 15.02 -9.61 12.44
CA LEU A 166 15.83 -10.75 12.03
C LEU A 166 16.36 -11.59 13.21
N ALA A 167 16.57 -10.98 14.38
CA ALA A 167 16.98 -11.71 15.59
C ALA A 167 15.96 -12.78 16.00
N ARG A 168 14.69 -12.58 15.72
CA ARG A 168 13.59 -13.49 16.05
C ARG A 168 13.40 -14.60 15.02
N ILE A 169 13.99 -14.46 13.83
CA ILE A 169 13.83 -15.42 12.74
C ILE A 169 14.91 -16.50 12.88
N ALA A 170 14.51 -17.71 13.25
CA ALA A 170 15.41 -18.87 13.33
C ALA A 170 15.48 -19.65 12.02
N PHE A 171 14.43 -19.63 11.22
CA PHE A 171 14.30 -20.32 9.92
C PHE A 171 13.19 -19.66 9.10
N LEU A 172 13.21 -19.84 7.76
CA LEU A 172 12.07 -19.54 6.90
C LEU A 172 11.33 -20.82 6.54
N ARG A 173 10.01 -20.71 6.34
CA ARG A 173 9.19 -21.82 5.84
C ARG A 173 8.88 -21.60 4.36
N THR A 174 8.68 -22.69 3.63
CA THR A 174 8.05 -22.64 2.31
C THR A 174 6.54 -22.47 2.44
N GLU A 175 5.88 -22.13 1.35
CA GLU A 175 4.44 -22.39 1.20
C GLU A 175 4.17 -23.88 1.40
N HIS A 176 2.91 -24.22 1.70
CA HIS A 176 2.53 -25.60 1.96
C HIS A 176 2.61 -26.44 0.69
N ILE A 177 3.26 -27.59 0.82
CA ILE A 177 3.33 -28.63 -0.24
C ILE A 177 2.38 -29.74 0.17
N ASP A 178 1.33 -29.97 -0.62
CA ASP A 178 0.39 -31.04 -0.36
C ASP A 178 0.89 -32.34 -0.98
N ILE A 179 1.01 -33.37 -0.14
CA ILE A 179 1.44 -34.74 -0.55
C ILE A 179 0.31 -35.74 -0.38
N THR A 180 -0.93 -35.29 -0.29
CA THR A 180 -2.08 -36.19 -0.11
C THR A 180 -2.24 -37.12 -1.32
N GLY A 181 -2.22 -38.45 -1.04
CA GLY A 181 -2.42 -39.48 -2.08
C GLY A 181 -1.27 -39.64 -3.07
N ILE A 182 -0.08 -39.09 -2.78
CA ILE A 182 1.10 -39.22 -3.65
C ILE A 182 1.82 -40.55 -3.36
N ASP A 183 2.16 -41.30 -4.45
CA ASP A 183 2.83 -42.59 -4.45
C ASP A 183 4.26 -42.54 -5.05
N ALA A 184 4.68 -41.41 -5.60
CA ALA A 184 5.95 -41.21 -6.28
C ALA A 184 6.71 -39.99 -5.76
N ASP A 185 7.99 -39.90 -6.11
CA ASP A 185 8.84 -38.74 -5.80
C ASP A 185 8.29 -37.47 -6.41
N VAL A 186 8.31 -36.35 -5.62
CA VAL A 186 7.85 -35.04 -6.04
C VAL A 186 9.02 -34.07 -6.06
N VAL A 187 9.16 -33.35 -7.17
CA VAL A 187 10.08 -32.22 -7.30
C VAL A 187 9.29 -30.99 -7.74
N GLN A 188 9.27 -29.97 -6.90
CA GLN A 188 8.58 -28.72 -7.23
C GLN A 188 9.26 -27.50 -6.63
N ASN A 189 9.04 -26.34 -7.24
CA ASN A 189 9.44 -25.06 -6.68
C ASN A 189 8.39 -24.57 -5.67
N ALA A 190 8.87 -24.11 -4.53
CA ALA A 190 8.03 -23.59 -3.46
C ALA A 190 8.51 -22.18 -3.08
N LYS A 191 7.57 -21.26 -2.96
CA LYS A 191 7.87 -19.89 -2.51
C LYS A 191 8.20 -19.89 -1.02
N LEU A 192 9.06 -18.94 -0.64
CA LEU A 192 9.37 -18.71 0.77
C LEU A 192 8.28 -17.84 1.41
N HIS A 193 7.80 -18.28 2.56
CA HIS A 193 6.78 -17.58 3.33
C HIS A 193 7.44 -16.62 4.34
N THR A 194 7.37 -15.32 4.08
CA THR A 194 7.95 -14.28 4.96
C THR A 194 7.06 -13.91 6.14
N GLY A 195 5.84 -14.43 6.19
CA GLY A 195 4.91 -14.17 7.32
C GLY A 195 4.44 -12.72 7.42
N GLY A 196 4.52 -11.94 6.33
CA GLY A 196 4.16 -10.52 6.33
C GLY A 196 5.18 -9.61 7.04
N MET A 197 6.36 -10.15 7.39
CA MET A 197 7.49 -9.37 7.91
C MET A 197 8.11 -8.53 6.81
N ASN A 198 8.64 -7.36 7.18
CA ASN A 198 9.35 -6.47 6.25
C ASN A 198 10.79 -6.94 6.05
N ILE A 199 10.95 -8.11 5.39
CA ILE A 199 12.25 -8.70 5.09
C ILE A 199 12.40 -8.92 3.58
N ARG A 200 13.61 -8.72 3.09
CA ARG A 200 14.00 -9.05 1.73
C ARG A 200 14.77 -10.37 1.72
N THR A 201 14.59 -11.17 0.70
CA THR A 201 15.32 -12.42 0.49
C THR A 201 16.10 -12.34 -0.82
N ASN A 202 17.27 -12.92 -0.86
CA ASN A 202 18.06 -13.03 -2.09
C ASN A 202 17.45 -14.03 -3.09
N ILE A 203 16.59 -14.92 -2.63
CA ILE A 203 15.91 -15.94 -3.44
C ILE A 203 14.44 -15.97 -3.01
N ALA A 204 13.52 -15.91 -3.98
CA ALA A 204 12.07 -15.95 -3.72
C ALA A 204 11.52 -17.38 -3.63
N GLU A 205 12.12 -18.33 -4.34
CA GLU A 205 11.67 -19.70 -4.46
C GLU A 205 12.82 -20.67 -4.25
N VAL A 206 12.51 -21.85 -3.72
CA VAL A 206 13.45 -22.96 -3.52
C VAL A 206 12.90 -24.22 -4.15
N THR A 207 13.79 -25.07 -4.68
CA THR A 207 13.39 -26.39 -5.19
C THR A 207 13.31 -27.38 -4.06
N VAL A 208 12.15 -28.03 -3.92
CA VAL A 208 11.90 -29.05 -2.91
C VAL A 208 11.77 -30.41 -3.59
N THR A 209 12.55 -31.37 -3.12
CA THR A 209 12.48 -32.76 -3.54
C THR A 209 12.00 -33.62 -2.37
N ILE A 210 10.82 -34.24 -2.52
CA ILE A 210 10.24 -35.15 -1.54
C ILE A 210 10.35 -36.54 -2.11
N ARG A 211 11.10 -37.39 -1.45
CA ARG A 211 11.23 -38.83 -1.87
C ARG A 211 10.24 -39.67 -1.10
N ILE A 212 9.49 -40.45 -1.87
CA ILE A 212 8.48 -41.37 -1.38
C ILE A 212 9.02 -42.80 -1.52
N THR A 213 8.72 -43.64 -0.59
CA THR A 213 9.11 -45.08 -0.64
C THR A 213 7.98 -45.93 -0.12
N ASN A 214 7.91 -47.14 -0.64
CA ASN A 214 7.00 -48.14 -0.10
C ASN A 214 7.36 -48.49 1.36
N ARG A 215 6.39 -48.89 2.14
CA ARG A 215 6.54 -49.16 3.58
C ARG A 215 7.19 -50.50 3.83
#